data_5b61743721dda1ffec419e34e3849bdd
#
_entry.id   5b61743721dda1ffec419e34e3849bdd
#
_cell.length_a   1.000
_cell.length_b   1.000
_cell.length_c   1.000
_cell.angle_alpha   90.00
_cell.angle_beta   90.00
_cell.angle_gamma   90.00
#
_symmetry.space_group_name_H-M   'P 1'
#
loop_
_entity.id
_entity.type
_entity.pdbx_description
1 polymer ?
#
loop_
_entity_poly.entity_id
_entity_poly.type
_entity_poly.pdbx_seq_one_letter_code
_entity_poly.pdbx_strand_id
1 'polypeptide(L)'
;YYYPVISSTEVEKWGVCWKNVTTGKDLAVENSEFEAGNEYEVHIRVTTKYKMKSNGIKAYVDGEEPDRIIDVKENEATLVYNFGILGEKKSETQTEPEKPTEIEKPTETEKPTQTEKPAETEKPTETEKPTEAEKPQDTKSNPFVDVIKGQYYYDAVLWAAENGITGGTSANTFSPNTNCSRGQVVTFLHRMIGSPEPAAITLPFADVKTSDYFYKPVKWAYGSKITGGTSDTTFSPDETCSRAQVVTFLWRTAGQPEAKSNKCNFTDVKSDSYYYKAVLWAVEQGITGGTSADSFSPDAICTRGQVVTFLYRFINN
;
A
#
# COMPACT_ATOMS: atom_id res chain seq x y z
N TYR A 1 -2.02 -12.46 -13.67
CA TYR A 1 -0.59 -12.69 -13.45
C TYR A 1 -0.16 -11.88 -12.24
N TYR A 2 0.24 -12.57 -11.18
CA TYR A 2 0.72 -11.95 -9.96
C TYR A 2 2.23 -11.73 -10.11
N TYR A 3 2.69 -10.50 -10.06
CA TYR A 3 4.11 -10.16 -9.95
C TYR A 3 4.36 -9.70 -8.52
N PRO A 4 5.13 -10.45 -7.72
CA PRO A 4 5.51 -10.00 -6.39
C PRO A 4 6.35 -8.74 -6.50
N VAL A 5 5.98 -7.71 -5.74
CA VAL A 5 6.78 -6.48 -5.63
C VAL A 5 7.86 -6.73 -4.59
N ILE A 6 9.09 -6.95 -5.04
CA ILE A 6 10.25 -7.06 -4.14
C ILE A 6 10.83 -5.67 -3.98
N SER A 7 10.59 -5.06 -2.82
CA SER A 7 11.18 -3.77 -2.45
C SER A 7 12.33 -3.98 -1.45
N SER A 8 13.54 -4.09 -1.96
CA SER A 8 14.75 -4.01 -1.14
C SER A 8 15.85 -3.34 -1.94
N THR A 9 16.50 -2.33 -1.36
CA THR A 9 17.69 -1.70 -1.93
C THR A 9 18.90 -2.64 -2.01
N GLU A 10 18.80 -3.82 -1.39
CA GLU A 10 19.84 -4.83 -1.32
C GLU A 10 19.66 -5.95 -2.35
N VAL A 11 18.48 -6.08 -2.97
CA VAL A 11 18.23 -7.07 -4.04
C VAL A 11 18.75 -6.53 -5.37
N GLU A 12 19.69 -7.24 -5.97
CA GLU A 12 20.28 -6.90 -7.27
C GLU A 12 19.51 -7.52 -8.44
N LYS A 13 19.08 -8.76 -8.28
CA LYS A 13 18.31 -9.50 -9.28
C LYS A 13 17.29 -10.39 -8.60
N TRP A 14 16.20 -10.62 -9.28
CA TRP A 14 15.20 -11.59 -8.85
C TRP A 14 14.57 -12.31 -10.04
N GLY A 15 14.04 -13.49 -9.79
CA GLY A 15 13.32 -14.29 -10.78
C GLY A 15 12.20 -15.07 -10.11
N VAL A 16 11.13 -15.30 -10.81
CA VAL A 16 9.95 -16.04 -10.33
C VAL A 16 9.77 -17.29 -11.18
N CYS A 17 9.50 -18.40 -10.50
CA CYS A 17 9.10 -19.66 -11.13
C CYS A 17 7.91 -20.23 -10.37
N TRP A 18 6.87 -20.65 -11.06
CA TRP A 18 5.77 -21.39 -10.47
C TRP A 18 6.08 -22.88 -10.54
N LYS A 19 5.75 -23.59 -9.48
CA LYS A 19 5.89 -25.05 -9.42
C LYS A 19 4.55 -25.67 -9.14
N ASN A 20 4.15 -26.62 -9.98
CA ASN A 20 3.05 -27.52 -9.68
C ASN A 20 3.60 -28.61 -8.74
N VAL A 21 3.25 -28.53 -7.45
CA VAL A 21 3.77 -29.45 -6.43
C VAL A 21 3.23 -30.87 -6.65
N THR A 22 1.98 -31.00 -7.10
CA THR A 22 1.31 -32.27 -7.35
C THR A 22 2.02 -33.08 -8.45
N THR A 23 2.46 -32.41 -9.52
CA THR A 23 3.13 -33.06 -10.66
C THR A 23 4.65 -32.93 -10.64
N GLY A 24 5.21 -32.09 -9.76
CA GLY A 24 6.63 -31.77 -9.69
C GLY A 24 7.16 -30.92 -10.85
N LYS A 25 6.29 -30.36 -11.69
CA LYS A 25 6.64 -29.62 -12.89
C LYS A 25 6.81 -28.13 -12.64
N ASP A 26 7.89 -27.56 -13.13
CA ASP A 26 8.07 -26.11 -13.16
C ASP A 26 7.23 -25.52 -14.31
N LEU A 27 6.57 -24.39 -14.01
CA LEU A 27 5.72 -23.66 -14.93
C LEU A 27 6.38 -22.34 -15.31
N ALA A 28 6.41 -22.02 -16.60
CA ALA A 28 6.85 -20.72 -17.07
C ALA A 28 5.88 -19.62 -16.59
N VAL A 29 6.42 -18.45 -16.23
CA VAL A 29 5.61 -17.31 -15.78
C VAL A 29 4.66 -16.81 -16.88
N GLU A 30 5.07 -17.00 -18.14
CA GLU A 30 4.28 -16.64 -19.31
C GLU A 30 3.64 -17.90 -19.91
N ASN A 31 2.34 -17.86 -20.15
CA ASN A 31 1.54 -18.89 -20.83
C ASN A 31 1.38 -20.24 -20.10
N SER A 32 1.53 -20.31 -18.80
CA SER A 32 1.20 -21.53 -18.05
C SER A 32 -0.25 -21.51 -17.59
N GLU A 33 -0.94 -22.61 -17.80
CA GLU A 33 -2.29 -22.84 -17.29
C GLU A 33 -2.22 -23.54 -15.93
N PHE A 34 -3.03 -23.07 -14.98
CA PHE A 34 -3.18 -23.68 -13.69
C PHE A 34 -4.40 -24.59 -13.70
N GLU A 35 -4.24 -25.84 -13.33
CA GLU A 35 -5.29 -26.84 -13.29
C GLU A 35 -5.91 -26.94 -11.89
N ALA A 36 -7.24 -26.99 -11.82
CA ALA A 36 -7.94 -27.15 -10.54
C ALA A 36 -7.59 -28.52 -9.91
N GLY A 37 -7.48 -28.53 -8.58
CA GLY A 37 -7.12 -29.75 -7.83
C GLY A 37 -5.61 -29.99 -7.69
N ASN A 38 -4.76 -29.21 -8.35
CA ASN A 38 -3.32 -29.27 -8.15
C ASN A 38 -2.87 -28.22 -7.12
N GLU A 39 -1.83 -28.58 -6.36
CA GLU A 39 -1.14 -27.71 -5.43
C GLU A 39 -0.03 -26.93 -6.12
N TYR A 40 0.10 -25.65 -5.81
CA TYR A 40 1.06 -24.76 -6.44
C TYR A 40 1.90 -24.00 -5.43
N GLU A 41 3.19 -23.82 -5.77
CA GLU A 41 4.12 -22.96 -5.08
C GLU A 41 4.69 -21.92 -6.03
N VAL A 42 4.94 -20.71 -5.51
CA VAL A 42 5.78 -19.74 -6.19
C VAL A 42 7.17 -19.74 -5.55
N HIS A 43 8.19 -19.87 -6.37
CA HIS A 43 9.59 -19.81 -6.00
C HIS A 43 10.17 -18.50 -6.49
N ILE A 44 10.58 -17.64 -5.57
CA ILE A 44 11.16 -16.34 -5.87
C ILE A 44 12.65 -16.41 -5.53
N ARG A 45 13.48 -16.48 -6.56
CA ARG A 45 14.94 -16.42 -6.38
C ARG A 45 15.37 -14.96 -6.29
N VAL A 46 16.07 -14.62 -5.24
CA VAL A 46 16.62 -13.28 -5.00
C VAL A 46 18.14 -13.34 -4.94
N THR A 47 18.80 -12.38 -5.59
CA THR A 47 20.24 -12.15 -5.49
C THR A 47 20.47 -10.79 -4.86
N THR A 48 21.30 -10.74 -3.83
CA THR A 48 21.60 -9.52 -3.09
C THR A 48 23.00 -8.98 -3.40
N LYS A 49 23.21 -7.68 -3.22
CA LYS A 49 24.51 -7.03 -3.40
C LYS A 49 25.55 -7.46 -2.35
N TYR A 50 25.09 -7.92 -1.20
CA TYR A 50 25.91 -8.26 -0.05
C TYR A 50 25.69 -9.70 0.37
N LYS A 51 26.69 -10.27 1.06
CA LYS A 51 26.56 -11.62 1.62
C LYS A 51 25.46 -11.68 2.66
N MET A 52 24.55 -12.61 2.48
CA MET A 52 23.49 -12.89 3.46
C MET A 52 24.06 -13.65 4.64
N LYS A 53 23.70 -13.26 5.85
CA LYS A 53 24.02 -14.04 7.06
C LYS A 53 22.98 -15.16 7.18
N SER A 54 23.44 -16.39 7.37
CA SER A 54 22.58 -17.59 7.47
C SER A 54 21.54 -17.53 8.61
N ASN A 55 21.77 -16.71 9.62
CA ASN A 55 20.89 -16.58 10.78
C ASN A 55 20.15 -15.21 10.68
N GLY A 56 18.97 -15.20 10.10
CA GLY A 56 18.09 -14.03 10.17
C GLY A 56 17.72 -13.38 8.85
N ILE A 57 17.64 -14.13 7.73
CA ILE A 57 16.97 -13.66 6.53
C ILE A 57 15.49 -13.52 6.88
N LYS A 58 15.01 -12.29 6.95
CA LYS A 58 13.58 -11.97 6.97
C LYS A 58 13.23 -11.42 5.60
N ALA A 59 12.34 -12.09 4.92
CA ALA A 59 11.84 -11.68 3.64
C ALA A 59 10.32 -11.69 3.69
N TYR A 60 9.71 -10.72 3.03
CA TYR A 60 8.26 -10.60 2.94
C TYR A 60 7.91 -10.33 1.49
N VAL A 61 6.87 -10.97 0.99
CA VAL A 61 6.25 -10.64 -0.28
C VAL A 61 4.82 -10.27 0.02
N ASP A 62 4.44 -9.03 -0.26
CA ASP A 62 3.14 -8.44 0.07
C ASP A 62 2.76 -8.54 1.57
N GLY A 63 3.76 -8.44 2.45
CA GLY A 63 3.57 -8.51 3.90
C GLY A 63 3.54 -9.92 4.48
N GLU A 64 3.53 -10.96 3.64
CA GLU A 64 3.54 -12.35 4.06
C GLU A 64 4.97 -12.90 4.14
N GLU A 65 5.27 -13.65 5.19
CA GLU A 65 6.53 -14.40 5.28
C GLU A 65 6.48 -15.60 4.34
N PRO A 66 7.60 -16.00 3.71
CA PRO A 66 7.64 -17.22 2.93
C PRO A 66 7.41 -18.44 3.82
N ASP A 67 6.70 -19.44 3.30
CA ASP A 67 6.52 -20.72 3.99
C ASP A 67 7.85 -21.38 4.29
N ARG A 68 8.85 -21.17 3.40
CA ARG A 68 10.23 -21.60 3.61
C ARG A 68 11.23 -20.81 2.76
N ILE A 69 12.47 -20.78 3.22
CA ILE A 69 13.61 -20.22 2.46
C ILE A 69 14.57 -21.36 2.18
N ILE A 70 14.87 -21.58 0.90
CA ILE A 70 15.72 -22.66 0.44
C ILE A 70 16.88 -22.13 -0.40
N ASP A 71 17.84 -22.99 -0.74
CA ASP A 71 18.99 -22.69 -1.61
C ASP A 71 19.79 -21.46 -1.18
N VAL A 72 19.91 -21.24 0.14
CA VAL A 72 20.66 -20.11 0.69
C VAL A 72 22.14 -20.27 0.40
N LYS A 73 22.68 -19.36 -0.38
CA LYS A 73 24.11 -19.18 -0.68
C LYS A 73 24.57 -17.83 -0.14
N GLU A 74 25.84 -17.48 -0.41
CA GLU A 74 26.42 -16.23 0.10
C GLU A 74 25.58 -14.97 -0.23
N ASN A 75 24.99 -14.92 -1.42
CA ASN A 75 24.22 -13.77 -1.92
C ASN A 75 22.95 -14.17 -2.68
N GLU A 76 22.56 -15.42 -2.60
CA GLU A 76 21.33 -15.93 -3.23
C GLU A 76 20.47 -16.66 -2.20
N ALA A 77 19.15 -16.54 -2.32
CA ALA A 77 18.18 -17.35 -1.63
C ALA A 77 16.92 -17.54 -2.49
N THR A 78 16.20 -18.62 -2.26
CA THR A 78 14.88 -18.82 -2.86
C THR A 78 13.82 -18.78 -1.77
N LEU A 79 12.88 -17.85 -1.92
CA LEU A 79 11.71 -17.69 -1.09
C LEU A 79 10.59 -18.53 -1.69
N VAL A 80 9.95 -19.37 -0.89
CA VAL A 80 8.89 -20.28 -1.35
C VAL A 80 7.59 -19.93 -0.64
N TYR A 81 6.55 -19.69 -1.42
CA TYR A 81 5.19 -19.44 -0.94
C TYR A 81 4.28 -20.53 -1.49
N ASN A 82 3.55 -21.21 -0.60
CA ASN A 82 2.60 -22.25 -0.95
C ASN A 82 1.19 -21.64 -1.07
N PHE A 83 0.59 -21.76 -2.23
CA PHE A 83 -0.76 -21.28 -2.50
C PHE A 83 -1.85 -22.33 -2.23
N GLY A 84 -1.45 -23.54 -1.86
CA GLY A 84 -2.36 -24.64 -1.63
C GLY A 84 -2.96 -25.21 -2.92
N ILE A 85 -4.05 -25.95 -2.77
CA ILE A 85 -4.75 -26.62 -3.87
C ILE A 85 -5.67 -25.61 -4.57
N LEU A 86 -5.51 -25.46 -5.88
CA LEU A 86 -6.35 -24.56 -6.67
C LEU A 86 -7.83 -25.01 -6.64
N GLY A 87 -8.72 -24.14 -6.21
CA GLY A 87 -10.15 -24.41 -6.06
C GLY A 87 -10.58 -24.74 -4.63
N GLU A 88 -9.66 -24.96 -3.70
CA GLU A 88 -9.93 -25.03 -2.26
C GLU A 88 -9.62 -23.70 -1.59
N LYS A 89 -10.53 -23.20 -0.73
CA LYS A 89 -10.21 -22.04 0.12
C LYS A 89 -9.19 -22.48 1.15
N LYS A 90 -8.08 -21.78 1.28
CA LYS A 90 -7.16 -21.90 2.42
C LYS A 90 -8.02 -21.76 3.69
N SER A 91 -8.06 -22.79 4.52
CA SER A 91 -8.80 -22.78 5.78
C SER A 91 -8.10 -21.79 6.71
N GLU A 92 -8.67 -20.60 6.84
CA GLU A 92 -8.36 -19.75 7.97
C GLU A 92 -8.85 -20.48 9.22
N THR A 93 -7.94 -20.77 10.14
CA THR A 93 -8.28 -21.27 11.48
C THR A 93 -8.93 -20.11 12.22
N GLN A 94 -10.23 -19.93 11.99
CA GLN A 94 -11.05 -19.05 12.80
C GLN A 94 -11.26 -19.74 14.14
N THR A 95 -10.66 -19.22 15.17
CA THR A 95 -11.19 -19.35 16.53
C THR A 95 -12.44 -18.45 16.56
N GLU A 96 -13.57 -19.07 16.35
CA GLU A 96 -14.91 -18.46 16.49
C GLU A 96 -15.10 -18.04 17.96
N PRO A 97 -15.39 -16.76 18.26
CA PRO A 97 -15.81 -16.38 19.60
C PRO A 97 -17.26 -16.89 19.80
N GLU A 98 -17.45 -17.66 20.85
CA GLU A 98 -18.75 -18.18 21.28
C GLU A 98 -19.80 -17.05 21.37
N LYS A 99 -20.95 -17.31 20.76
CA LYS A 99 -22.15 -16.47 20.77
C LYS A 99 -22.68 -16.35 22.22
N PRO A 100 -22.81 -15.12 22.76
CA PRO A 100 -23.47 -14.98 24.06
C PRO A 100 -24.96 -15.34 23.98
N THR A 101 -25.36 -16.21 24.85
CA THR A 101 -26.75 -16.63 25.08
C THR A 101 -27.59 -15.44 25.55
N GLU A 102 -28.70 -15.23 24.90
CA GLU A 102 -29.74 -14.26 25.20
C GLU A 102 -30.24 -14.44 26.67
N ILE A 103 -30.05 -13.40 27.49
CA ILE A 103 -30.61 -13.32 28.84
C ILE A 103 -31.70 -12.24 28.81
N GLU A 104 -32.88 -12.67 29.25
CA GLU A 104 -34.14 -11.95 29.32
C GLU A 104 -34.05 -10.60 30.07
N LYS A 105 -34.81 -9.64 29.59
CA LYS A 105 -35.07 -8.31 30.09
C LYS A 105 -35.79 -8.34 31.43
N PRO A 106 -35.32 -7.70 32.52
CA PRO A 106 -36.16 -7.35 33.65
C PRO A 106 -36.77 -5.96 33.51
N THR A 107 -37.98 -5.88 33.96
CA THR A 107 -38.95 -4.80 33.97
C THR A 107 -38.50 -3.61 34.84
N GLU A 108 -38.89 -2.43 34.38
CA GLU A 108 -38.88 -1.11 35.00
C GLU A 108 -39.44 -1.07 36.40
N THR A 109 -38.75 -0.45 37.38
CA THR A 109 -39.43 0.18 38.55
C THR A 109 -38.56 1.28 39.15
N GLU A 110 -39.17 2.48 39.10
CA GLU A 110 -39.14 3.63 40.02
C GLU A 110 -37.85 4.27 40.61
N LYS A 111 -37.79 5.55 40.34
CA LYS A 111 -36.95 6.62 40.93
C LYS A 111 -37.31 6.92 42.39
N PRO A 112 -36.36 7.22 43.29
CA PRO A 112 -36.52 8.30 44.23
C PRO A 112 -35.35 9.33 44.25
N THR A 113 -35.74 10.55 44.18
CA THR A 113 -35.45 11.81 44.90
C THR A 113 -34.12 12.01 45.65
N GLN A 114 -33.57 13.18 45.38
CA GLN A 114 -32.43 13.89 45.95
C GLN A 114 -32.35 13.84 47.48
N THR A 115 -31.12 13.90 48.03
CA THR A 115 -30.76 14.82 49.13
C THR A 115 -29.21 14.85 49.36
N GLU A 116 -28.72 16.10 49.39
CA GLU A 116 -27.64 16.68 50.20
C GLU A 116 -26.17 16.22 50.14
N LYS A 117 -25.36 17.26 49.88
CA LYS A 117 -23.90 17.39 50.03
C LYS A 117 -23.54 17.55 51.52
N PRO A 118 -22.45 16.97 52.00
CA PRO A 118 -21.54 17.64 52.93
C PRO A 118 -20.04 17.57 52.53
N ALA A 119 -19.46 18.74 52.73
CA ALA A 119 -18.13 19.12 53.24
C ALA A 119 -16.85 18.32 52.92
N GLU A 120 -15.88 19.14 52.49
CA GLU A 120 -14.43 18.91 52.39
C GLU A 120 -13.82 18.27 53.64
N THR A 121 -12.92 17.32 53.40
CA THR A 121 -11.77 17.10 54.32
C THR A 121 -10.64 16.33 53.58
N GLU A 122 -9.49 16.99 53.58
CA GLU A 122 -8.09 16.50 53.57
C GLU A 122 -7.56 15.51 52.51
N LYS A 123 -6.56 16.01 51.81
CA LYS A 123 -5.59 15.38 50.90
C LYS A 123 -4.78 14.29 51.61
N PRO A 124 -4.73 13.05 51.08
CA PRO A 124 -3.65 12.12 51.34
C PRO A 124 -2.64 12.08 50.19
N THR A 125 -1.44 12.03 50.59
CA THR A 125 -0.13 11.83 50.00
C THR A 125 -0.12 10.98 48.71
N GLU A 126 0.65 11.48 47.76
CA GLU A 126 1.11 10.89 46.51
C GLU A 126 1.57 9.43 46.71
N THR A 127 0.85 8.48 46.10
CA THR A 127 1.29 7.10 45.94
C THR A 127 1.67 6.91 44.48
N GLU A 128 2.86 6.41 44.27
CA GLU A 128 3.52 6.20 43.01
C GLU A 128 2.60 5.53 41.96
N LYS A 129 2.54 6.17 40.79
CA LYS A 129 1.89 5.68 39.57
C LYS A 129 2.59 4.41 39.11
N PRO A 130 1.89 3.31 38.81
CA PRO A 130 2.50 2.14 38.18
C PRO A 130 3.07 2.54 36.83
N THR A 131 4.33 2.20 36.62
CA THR A 131 5.07 2.35 35.36
C THR A 131 4.27 1.69 34.24
N GLU A 132 3.78 2.52 33.33
CA GLU A 132 3.16 2.10 32.08
C GLU A 132 4.21 1.29 31.29
N ALA A 133 3.90 0.03 31.00
CA ALA A 133 4.76 -0.82 30.21
C ALA A 133 5.07 -0.12 28.89
N GLU A 134 6.33 0.17 28.66
CA GLU A 134 6.82 0.79 27.42
C GLU A 134 6.37 -0.05 26.22
N LYS A 135 5.49 0.53 25.41
CA LYS A 135 5.17 0.07 24.08
C LYS A 135 6.47 0.05 23.27
N PRO A 136 6.74 -0.94 22.41
CA PRO A 136 8.00 -1.02 21.68
C PRO A 136 8.30 0.32 21.02
N GLN A 137 9.46 0.86 21.32
CA GLN A 137 9.94 2.15 20.83
C GLN A 137 10.13 2.00 19.31
N ASP A 138 9.35 2.78 18.56
CA ASP A 138 9.41 2.87 17.12
C ASP A 138 10.80 3.40 16.71
N THR A 139 11.70 2.51 16.27
CA THR A 139 13.10 2.85 15.96
C THR A 139 13.27 3.45 14.57
N LYS A 140 12.17 3.77 13.86
CA LYS A 140 12.23 4.43 12.56
C LYS A 140 12.71 5.87 12.72
N SER A 141 13.89 6.16 12.18
CA SER A 141 14.43 7.51 12.14
C SER A 141 13.60 8.37 11.18
N ASN A 142 12.95 9.41 11.69
CA ASN A 142 12.26 10.39 10.85
C ASN A 142 13.26 11.42 10.31
N PRO A 143 13.55 11.45 8.98
CA PRO A 143 14.49 12.40 8.41
C PRO A 143 13.87 13.81 8.23
N PHE A 144 12.56 13.99 8.41
CA PHE A 144 11.85 15.22 8.08
C PHE A 144 11.30 15.92 9.32
N VAL A 145 11.67 17.19 9.50
CA VAL A 145 11.25 18.00 10.66
C VAL A 145 9.79 18.42 10.58
N ASP A 146 9.19 18.41 9.40
CA ASP A 146 7.80 18.80 9.13
C ASP A 146 6.83 17.60 9.07
N VAL A 147 7.32 16.40 9.36
CA VAL A 147 6.52 15.16 9.44
C VAL A 147 6.33 14.80 10.91
N ILE A 148 5.17 15.17 11.45
CA ILE A 148 4.87 15.10 12.89
C ILE A 148 4.20 13.75 13.20
N LYS A 149 4.70 13.07 14.25
CA LYS A 149 4.10 11.81 14.75
C LYS A 149 2.64 12.02 15.14
N GLY A 150 1.79 11.04 14.79
CA GLY A 150 0.34 11.09 15.03
C GLY A 150 -0.46 11.72 13.88
N GLN A 151 0.18 12.28 12.87
CA GLN A 151 -0.51 12.70 11.65
C GLN A 151 -0.80 11.48 10.75
N TYR A 152 -1.91 11.52 10.01
CA TYR A 152 -2.39 10.40 9.18
C TYR A 152 -1.39 9.93 8.12
N TYR A 153 -0.48 10.81 7.72
CA TYR A 153 0.55 10.54 6.71
C TYR A 153 1.90 10.12 7.31
N TYR A 154 2.05 10.12 8.64
CA TYR A 154 3.35 9.93 9.29
C TYR A 154 4.03 8.62 8.85
N ASP A 155 3.38 7.49 9.06
CA ASP A 155 3.94 6.18 8.72
C ASP A 155 4.14 6.02 7.21
N ALA A 156 3.23 6.57 6.40
CA ALA A 156 3.32 6.54 4.95
C ALA A 156 4.52 7.35 4.42
N VAL A 157 4.81 8.51 5.03
CA VAL A 157 5.98 9.32 4.64
C VAL A 157 7.28 8.64 5.04
N LEU A 158 7.35 8.08 6.25
CA LEU A 158 8.56 7.34 6.69
C LEU A 158 8.80 6.13 5.79
N TRP A 159 7.75 5.35 5.49
CA TRP A 159 7.82 4.25 4.54
C TRP A 159 8.30 4.72 3.16
N ALA A 160 7.76 5.80 2.63
CA ALA A 160 8.14 6.32 1.32
C ALA A 160 9.60 6.81 1.27
N ALA A 161 10.11 7.37 2.38
CA ALA A 161 11.50 7.76 2.50
C ALA A 161 12.43 6.53 2.60
N GLU A 162 12.08 5.58 3.44
CA GLU A 162 12.82 4.33 3.67
C GLU A 162 12.95 3.49 2.39
N ASN A 163 11.89 3.47 1.56
CA ASN A 163 11.86 2.75 0.29
C ASN A 163 12.36 3.59 -0.91
N GLY A 164 12.96 4.76 -0.68
CA GLY A 164 13.50 5.60 -1.74
C GLY A 164 12.47 6.20 -2.71
N ILE A 165 11.17 6.13 -2.35
CA ILE A 165 10.08 6.70 -3.15
C ILE A 165 10.17 8.22 -3.15
N THR A 166 10.57 8.80 -2.00
CA THR A 166 10.79 10.24 -1.85
C THR A 166 12.09 10.54 -1.09
N GLY A 167 12.77 11.60 -1.47
CA GLY A 167 13.86 12.22 -0.69
C GLY A 167 13.45 13.54 -0.04
N GLY A 168 12.14 13.81 0.01
CA GLY A 168 11.62 15.09 0.52
C GLY A 168 11.58 16.19 -0.55
N THR A 169 11.31 17.41 -0.11
CA THR A 169 11.43 18.66 -0.90
C THR A 169 12.73 19.38 -0.61
N SER A 170 13.36 19.03 0.52
CA SER A 170 14.73 19.40 0.88
C SER A 170 15.36 18.24 1.66
N ALA A 171 16.59 18.39 2.12
CA ALA A 171 17.31 17.39 2.89
C ALA A 171 16.56 16.97 4.19
N ASN A 172 15.76 17.86 4.77
CA ASN A 172 15.07 17.64 6.05
C ASN A 172 13.57 18.03 6.04
N THR A 173 12.97 18.26 4.88
CA THR A 173 11.53 18.55 4.77
C THR A 173 10.87 17.68 3.71
N PHE A 174 9.67 17.19 4.01
CA PHE A 174 8.83 16.44 3.07
C PHE A 174 7.76 17.30 2.42
N SER A 175 7.29 18.33 3.11
CA SER A 175 6.20 19.23 2.73
C SER A 175 4.86 18.49 2.54
N PRO A 176 4.33 17.81 3.58
CA PRO A 176 3.17 16.92 3.44
C PRO A 176 1.89 17.62 2.98
N ASN A 177 1.73 18.89 3.30
CA ASN A 177 0.55 19.70 2.97
C ASN A 177 0.64 20.44 1.62
N THR A 178 1.79 20.37 0.95
CA THR A 178 1.96 20.98 -0.39
C THR A 178 1.26 20.14 -1.44
N ASN A 179 0.62 20.79 -2.40
CA ASN A 179 0.00 20.13 -3.54
C ASN A 179 1.01 19.28 -4.32
N CYS A 180 0.59 18.09 -4.73
CA CYS A 180 1.44 17.18 -5.48
C CYS A 180 1.21 17.38 -6.99
N SER A 181 2.29 17.60 -7.73
CA SER A 181 2.20 17.74 -9.18
C SER A 181 2.10 16.36 -9.88
N ARG A 182 1.62 16.36 -11.12
CA ARG A 182 1.50 15.15 -11.94
C ARG A 182 2.85 14.47 -12.17
N GLY A 183 3.90 15.25 -12.39
CA GLY A 183 5.28 14.75 -12.50
C GLY A 183 5.76 14.08 -11.22
N GLN A 184 5.41 14.63 -10.05
CA GLN A 184 5.72 14.03 -8.77
C GLN A 184 4.96 12.71 -8.54
N VAL A 185 3.65 12.69 -8.85
CA VAL A 185 2.83 11.47 -8.66
C VAL A 185 3.37 10.31 -9.50
N VAL A 186 3.63 10.50 -10.79
CA VAL A 186 4.17 9.41 -11.62
C VAL A 186 5.59 9.02 -11.21
N THR A 187 6.37 9.96 -10.64
CA THR A 187 7.69 9.65 -10.10
C THR A 187 7.59 8.77 -8.84
N PHE A 188 6.66 9.06 -7.94
CA PHE A 188 6.42 8.24 -6.77
C PHE A 188 5.95 6.84 -7.17
N LEU A 189 4.99 6.73 -8.08
CA LEU A 189 4.52 5.44 -8.60
C LEU A 189 5.65 4.62 -9.23
N HIS A 190 6.45 5.23 -10.09
CA HIS A 190 7.57 4.58 -10.76
C HIS A 190 8.59 4.05 -9.76
N ARG A 191 8.94 4.86 -8.74
CA ARG A 191 9.86 4.44 -7.67
C ARG A 191 9.26 3.36 -6.78
N MET A 192 7.98 3.45 -6.45
CA MET A 192 7.27 2.45 -5.65
C MET A 192 7.37 1.05 -6.25
N ILE A 193 7.32 0.93 -7.57
CA ILE A 193 7.44 -0.36 -8.28
C ILE A 193 8.89 -0.72 -8.68
N GLY A 194 9.89 -0.09 -8.06
CA GLY A 194 11.30 -0.41 -8.26
C GLY A 194 11.97 0.26 -9.46
N SER A 195 11.38 1.36 -9.97
CA SER A 195 11.97 2.17 -11.06
C SER A 195 12.31 1.36 -12.33
N PRO A 196 11.38 0.62 -12.92
CA PRO A 196 11.64 -0.19 -14.10
C PRO A 196 12.11 0.69 -15.27
N GLU A 197 13.02 0.17 -16.09
CA GLU A 197 13.44 0.89 -17.30
C GLU A 197 12.24 1.02 -18.28
N PRO A 198 11.97 2.23 -18.77
CA PRO A 198 10.87 2.44 -19.68
C PRO A 198 11.12 1.77 -21.04
N ALA A 199 10.05 1.32 -21.67
CA ALA A 199 10.11 0.76 -23.02
C ALA A 199 10.81 1.71 -24.02
N ALA A 200 11.37 1.16 -25.10
CA ALA A 200 12.02 1.92 -26.18
C ALA A 200 10.98 2.61 -27.08
N ILE A 201 10.25 3.56 -26.51
CA ILE A 201 9.21 4.36 -27.18
C ILE A 201 9.63 5.83 -27.26
N THR A 202 9.07 6.56 -28.20
CA THR A 202 9.17 8.02 -28.25
C THR A 202 8.00 8.63 -27.49
N LEU A 203 8.29 9.56 -26.56
CA LEU A 203 7.24 10.33 -25.89
C LEU A 203 6.66 11.36 -26.86
N PRO A 204 5.33 11.50 -26.95
CA PRO A 204 4.71 12.53 -27.77
C PRO A 204 4.67 13.91 -27.07
N PHE A 205 5.02 13.98 -25.78
CA PHE A 205 4.84 15.15 -24.92
C PHE A 205 5.98 16.16 -25.10
N ALA A 206 5.67 17.32 -25.67
CA ALA A 206 6.62 18.38 -25.91
C ALA A 206 7.10 19.11 -24.64
N ASP A 207 6.31 19.00 -23.56
CA ASP A 207 6.56 19.57 -22.24
C ASP A 207 7.35 18.65 -21.29
N VAL A 208 7.86 17.52 -21.81
CA VAL A 208 8.66 16.55 -21.02
C VAL A 208 10.05 16.40 -21.70
N LYS A 209 11.06 17.02 -21.11
CA LYS A 209 12.44 17.01 -21.63
C LYS A 209 13.22 15.84 -21.08
N THR A 210 14.21 15.35 -21.83
CA THR A 210 15.09 14.25 -21.39
C THR A 210 15.92 14.58 -20.15
N SER A 211 16.11 15.88 -19.86
CA SER A 211 16.81 16.38 -18.66
C SER A 211 15.94 16.38 -17.39
N ASP A 212 14.63 16.22 -17.52
CA ASP A 212 13.72 16.34 -16.40
C ASP A 212 13.79 15.09 -15.50
N TYR A 213 13.73 15.28 -14.18
CA TYR A 213 13.80 14.15 -13.22
C TYR A 213 12.65 13.16 -13.40
N PHE A 214 11.52 13.63 -13.92
CA PHE A 214 10.33 12.84 -14.21
C PHE A 214 10.31 12.25 -15.64
N TYR A 215 11.34 12.47 -16.47
CA TYR A 215 11.35 11.96 -17.84
C TYR A 215 11.16 10.43 -17.93
N LYS A 216 12.02 9.68 -17.23
CA LYS A 216 11.91 8.22 -17.19
C LYS A 216 10.57 7.75 -16.58
N PRO A 217 10.11 8.27 -15.43
CA PRO A 217 8.80 8.01 -14.88
C PRO A 217 7.64 8.26 -15.85
N VAL A 218 7.62 9.40 -16.54
CA VAL A 218 6.57 9.72 -17.51
C VAL A 218 6.62 8.78 -18.72
N LYS A 219 7.83 8.48 -19.22
CA LYS A 219 8.02 7.55 -20.33
C LYS A 219 7.54 6.13 -19.98
N TRP A 220 7.84 5.67 -18.77
CA TRP A 220 7.31 4.42 -18.25
C TRP A 220 5.78 4.46 -18.13
N ALA A 221 5.22 5.49 -17.51
CA ALA A 221 3.78 5.61 -17.30
C ALA A 221 3.00 5.68 -18.64
N TYR A 222 3.56 6.33 -19.64
CA TYR A 222 2.99 6.38 -20.99
C TYR A 222 3.07 5.00 -21.68
N GLY A 223 4.23 4.37 -21.67
CA GLY A 223 4.44 3.05 -22.27
C GLY A 223 3.60 1.95 -21.64
N SER A 224 3.38 2.04 -20.33
CA SER A 224 2.52 1.13 -19.53
C SER A 224 1.03 1.51 -19.56
N LYS A 225 0.63 2.51 -20.35
CA LYS A 225 -0.77 2.98 -20.48
C LYS A 225 -1.38 3.49 -19.15
N ILE A 226 -0.53 3.92 -18.21
CA ILE A 226 -0.97 4.53 -16.95
C ILE A 226 -1.46 5.96 -17.22
N THR A 227 -0.81 6.66 -18.15
CA THR A 227 -1.23 7.99 -18.61
C THR A 227 -1.25 8.09 -20.12
N GLY A 228 -2.15 8.91 -20.64
CA GLY A 228 -2.16 9.35 -22.05
C GLY A 228 -1.79 10.83 -22.19
N GLY A 229 -1.35 11.48 -21.11
CA GLY A 229 -1.15 12.93 -21.09
C GLY A 229 -2.41 13.69 -20.67
N THR A 230 -2.34 15.02 -20.77
CA THR A 230 -3.49 15.94 -20.67
C THR A 230 -4.01 16.31 -22.07
N SER A 231 -3.17 16.11 -23.08
CA SER A 231 -3.51 16.12 -24.49
C SER A 231 -2.61 15.13 -25.25
N ASP A 232 -2.79 15.00 -26.55
CA ASP A 232 -1.94 14.14 -27.39
C ASP A 232 -0.46 14.55 -27.37
N THR A 233 -0.15 15.80 -27.06
CA THR A 233 1.20 16.37 -27.11
C THR A 233 1.70 16.96 -25.79
N THR A 234 0.91 16.89 -24.72
CA THR A 234 1.28 17.43 -23.39
C THR A 234 0.99 16.45 -22.28
N PHE A 235 1.88 16.39 -21.31
CA PHE A 235 1.71 15.63 -20.05
C PHE A 235 1.28 16.53 -18.89
N SER A 236 1.65 17.81 -18.94
CA SER A 236 1.46 18.84 -17.91
C SER A 236 2.09 18.43 -16.56
N PRO A 237 3.43 18.22 -16.50
CA PRO A 237 4.11 17.67 -15.31
C PRO A 237 3.98 18.55 -14.06
N ASP A 238 3.91 19.88 -14.25
CA ASP A 238 3.83 20.86 -13.16
C ASP A 238 2.40 21.13 -12.68
N GLU A 239 1.39 20.71 -13.45
CA GLU A 239 -0.02 20.80 -13.03
C GLU A 239 -0.27 19.93 -11.81
N THR A 240 -1.13 20.43 -10.90
CA THR A 240 -1.55 19.69 -9.71
C THR A 240 -2.37 18.46 -10.08
N CYS A 241 -2.24 17.41 -9.27
CA CYS A 241 -2.94 16.15 -9.52
C CYS A 241 -4.19 16.03 -8.65
N SER A 242 -5.35 15.84 -9.26
CA SER A 242 -6.59 15.63 -8.52
C SER A 242 -6.68 14.23 -7.91
N ARG A 243 -7.55 14.05 -6.92
CA ARG A 243 -7.78 12.75 -6.27
C ARG A 243 -8.22 11.69 -7.28
N ALA A 244 -9.10 12.03 -8.22
CA ALA A 244 -9.51 11.14 -9.29
C ALA A 244 -8.34 10.71 -10.18
N GLN A 245 -7.44 11.62 -10.49
CA GLN A 245 -6.25 11.32 -11.30
C GLN A 245 -5.28 10.41 -10.54
N VAL A 246 -5.03 10.66 -9.24
CA VAL A 246 -4.13 9.83 -8.44
C VAL A 246 -4.64 8.40 -8.33
N VAL A 247 -5.91 8.18 -7.98
CA VAL A 247 -6.46 6.82 -7.88
C VAL A 247 -6.53 6.13 -9.24
N THR A 248 -6.73 6.89 -10.33
CA THR A 248 -6.73 6.33 -11.70
C THR A 248 -5.33 5.88 -12.10
N PHE A 249 -4.29 6.65 -11.79
CA PHE A 249 -2.91 6.25 -12.05
C PHE A 249 -2.55 4.99 -11.25
N LEU A 250 -2.94 4.95 -9.98
CA LEU A 250 -2.69 3.80 -9.10
C LEU A 250 -3.42 2.54 -9.60
N TRP A 251 -4.71 2.64 -9.93
CA TRP A 251 -5.51 1.56 -10.49
C TRP A 251 -4.94 1.01 -11.79
N ARG A 252 -4.47 1.89 -12.68
CA ARG A 252 -3.81 1.50 -13.93
C ARG A 252 -2.45 0.83 -13.67
N THR A 253 -1.70 1.32 -12.67
CA THR A 253 -0.45 0.68 -12.23
C THR A 253 -0.70 -0.73 -11.70
N ALA A 254 -1.83 -0.96 -11.03
CA ALA A 254 -2.28 -2.27 -10.56
C ALA A 254 -2.83 -3.20 -11.68
N GLY A 255 -2.79 -2.77 -12.95
CA GLY A 255 -3.31 -3.58 -14.08
C GLY A 255 -4.82 -3.46 -14.30
N GLN A 256 -5.46 -2.43 -13.76
CA GLN A 256 -6.87 -2.12 -13.93
C GLN A 256 -7.83 -3.22 -13.42
N PRO A 257 -7.63 -3.74 -12.20
CA PRO A 257 -8.47 -4.80 -11.67
C PRO A 257 -9.93 -4.34 -11.54
N GLU A 258 -10.86 -5.23 -11.85
CA GLU A 258 -12.29 -4.95 -11.67
C GLU A 258 -12.64 -5.03 -10.17
N ALA A 259 -13.42 -4.06 -9.69
CA ALA A 259 -13.97 -4.09 -8.35
C ALA A 259 -15.06 -5.18 -8.25
N LYS A 260 -15.17 -5.85 -7.10
CA LYS A 260 -16.21 -6.87 -6.85
C LYS A 260 -17.62 -6.27 -6.78
N SER A 261 -17.71 -5.00 -6.38
CA SER A 261 -18.97 -4.26 -6.28
C SER A 261 -19.03 -3.15 -7.33
N ASN A 262 -20.17 -3.04 -8.00
CA ASN A 262 -20.50 -1.92 -8.89
C ASN A 262 -21.20 -0.76 -8.17
N LYS A 263 -21.37 -0.87 -6.84
CA LYS A 263 -22.07 0.15 -6.05
C LYS A 263 -21.08 1.17 -5.51
N CYS A 264 -21.22 2.42 -5.96
CA CYS A 264 -20.52 3.57 -5.40
C CYS A 264 -21.40 4.23 -4.34
N ASN A 265 -20.82 4.48 -3.13
CA ASN A 265 -21.53 5.18 -2.07
C ASN A 265 -21.35 6.71 -2.16
N PHE A 266 -20.46 7.19 -3.03
CA PHE A 266 -20.18 8.61 -3.18
C PHE A 266 -21.13 9.26 -4.20
N THR A 267 -21.80 10.31 -3.79
CA THR A 267 -22.79 11.04 -4.61
C THR A 267 -22.13 11.90 -5.69
N ASP A 268 -20.86 12.23 -5.50
CA ASP A 268 -20.04 13.04 -6.42
C ASP A 268 -19.21 12.20 -7.42
N VAL A 269 -19.41 10.87 -7.45
CA VAL A 269 -18.75 9.96 -8.38
C VAL A 269 -19.78 9.37 -9.34
N LYS A 270 -19.85 9.95 -10.55
CA LYS A 270 -20.79 9.51 -11.57
C LYS A 270 -20.31 8.24 -12.27
N SER A 271 -21.23 7.34 -12.63
CA SER A 271 -20.92 6.05 -13.25
C SER A 271 -20.30 6.14 -14.64
N ASP A 272 -20.47 7.26 -15.34
CA ASP A 272 -19.89 7.56 -16.66
C ASP A 272 -18.52 8.25 -16.57
N SER A 273 -18.03 8.56 -15.37
CA SER A 273 -16.73 9.20 -15.18
C SER A 273 -15.58 8.24 -15.48
N TYR A 274 -14.50 8.73 -16.11
CA TYR A 274 -13.32 7.94 -16.46
C TYR A 274 -12.64 7.28 -15.24
N TYR A 275 -12.86 7.84 -14.06
CA TYR A 275 -12.29 7.38 -12.79
C TYR A 275 -13.23 6.48 -11.99
N TYR A 276 -14.46 6.23 -12.46
CA TYR A 276 -15.47 5.47 -11.71
C TYR A 276 -14.95 4.12 -11.21
N LYS A 277 -14.42 3.30 -12.11
CA LYS A 277 -13.87 1.97 -11.79
C LYS A 277 -12.67 2.07 -10.86
N ALA A 278 -11.81 3.05 -11.06
CA ALA A 278 -10.65 3.29 -10.21
C ALA A 278 -11.04 3.65 -8.77
N VAL A 279 -12.08 4.48 -8.60
CA VAL A 279 -12.61 4.84 -7.27
C VAL A 279 -13.22 3.63 -6.57
N LEU A 280 -14.06 2.86 -7.25
CA LEU A 280 -14.64 1.63 -6.69
C LEU A 280 -13.56 0.68 -6.19
N TRP A 281 -12.57 0.40 -7.03
CA TRP A 281 -11.45 -0.44 -6.67
C TRP A 281 -10.64 0.13 -5.49
N ALA A 282 -10.32 1.42 -5.50
CA ALA A 282 -9.52 2.03 -4.44
C ALA A 282 -10.23 2.01 -3.06
N VAL A 283 -11.57 2.10 -3.07
CA VAL A 283 -12.38 1.96 -1.84
C VAL A 283 -12.38 0.51 -1.36
N GLU A 284 -12.57 -0.43 -2.26
CA GLU A 284 -12.57 -1.86 -1.95
C GLU A 284 -11.22 -2.33 -1.38
N GLN A 285 -10.12 -1.82 -1.93
CA GLN A 285 -8.77 -2.11 -1.43
C GLN A 285 -8.38 -1.28 -0.18
N GLY A 286 -9.30 -0.53 0.42
CA GLY A 286 -9.00 0.29 1.61
C GLY A 286 -8.02 1.44 1.36
N ILE A 287 -7.68 1.75 0.10
CA ILE A 287 -6.74 2.83 -0.26
C ILE A 287 -7.33 4.19 0.13
N THR A 288 -8.65 4.34 -0.05
CA THR A 288 -9.37 5.56 0.32
C THR A 288 -10.78 5.25 0.81
N GLY A 289 -11.26 6.01 1.81
CA GLY A 289 -12.65 6.01 2.26
C GLY A 289 -13.43 7.26 1.83
N GLY A 290 -12.88 8.05 0.88
CA GLY A 290 -13.48 9.34 0.52
C GLY A 290 -12.95 10.49 1.38
N THR A 291 -13.60 11.65 1.26
CA THR A 291 -13.39 12.84 2.12
C THR A 291 -14.49 12.95 3.17
N SER A 292 -15.64 12.31 2.92
CA SER A 292 -16.72 12.06 3.87
C SER A 292 -17.35 10.70 3.57
N ALA A 293 -18.39 10.32 4.31
CA ALA A 293 -19.10 9.06 4.11
C ALA A 293 -19.78 8.95 2.73
N ASP A 294 -20.12 10.07 2.12
CA ASP A 294 -20.88 10.19 0.87
C ASP A 294 -20.17 11.02 -0.22
N SER A 295 -18.93 11.46 0.02
CA SER A 295 -18.14 12.25 -0.94
C SER A 295 -16.72 11.72 -1.10
N PHE A 296 -16.31 11.56 -2.35
CA PHE A 296 -14.94 11.24 -2.73
C PHE A 296 -14.09 12.48 -3.00
N SER A 297 -14.72 13.56 -3.43
CA SER A 297 -14.12 14.82 -3.89
C SER A 297 -13.14 14.61 -5.06
N PRO A 298 -13.60 14.11 -6.23
CA PRO A 298 -12.74 13.70 -7.35
C PRO A 298 -11.83 14.81 -7.87
N ASP A 299 -12.30 16.05 -7.85
CA ASP A 299 -11.58 17.22 -8.37
C ASP A 299 -10.69 17.91 -7.32
N ALA A 300 -10.81 17.52 -6.05
CA ALA A 300 -9.93 18.05 -5.00
C ALA A 300 -8.47 17.68 -5.28
N ILE A 301 -7.59 18.66 -5.13
CA ILE A 301 -6.16 18.46 -5.34
C ILE A 301 -5.56 17.63 -4.20
N CYS A 302 -4.77 16.63 -4.54
CA CYS A 302 -4.04 15.83 -3.56
C CYS A 302 -2.79 16.57 -3.07
N THR A 303 -2.61 16.55 -1.77
CA THR A 303 -1.32 16.92 -1.16
C THR A 303 -0.33 15.76 -1.26
N ARG A 304 0.97 16.08 -1.09
CA ARG A 304 2.05 15.07 -1.10
C ARG A 304 1.82 14.00 -0.02
N GLY A 305 1.37 14.41 1.18
CA GLY A 305 1.01 13.49 2.27
C GLY A 305 -0.13 12.55 1.89
N GLN A 306 -1.17 13.04 1.19
CA GLN A 306 -2.26 12.20 0.71
C GLN A 306 -1.81 11.21 -0.35
N VAL A 307 -0.98 11.65 -1.30
CA VAL A 307 -0.46 10.76 -2.36
C VAL A 307 0.33 9.60 -1.75
N VAL A 308 1.34 9.87 -0.91
CA VAL A 308 2.13 8.78 -0.30
C VAL A 308 1.28 7.89 0.61
N THR A 309 0.21 8.44 1.24
CA THR A 309 -0.73 7.62 2.03
C THR A 309 -1.52 6.65 1.14
N PHE A 310 -1.93 7.06 -0.06
CA PHE A 310 -2.58 6.15 -1.01
C PHE A 310 -1.62 5.06 -1.48
N LEU A 311 -0.36 5.40 -1.79
CA LEU A 311 0.67 4.44 -2.17
C LEU A 311 0.96 3.44 -1.04
N TYR A 312 1.12 3.96 0.18
CA TYR A 312 1.37 3.14 1.37
C TYR A 312 0.26 2.13 1.61
N ARG A 313 -1.00 2.56 1.55
CA ARG A 313 -2.15 1.68 1.72
C ARG A 313 -2.27 0.66 0.59
N PHE A 314 -1.94 1.05 -0.63
CA PHE A 314 -1.94 0.12 -1.77
C PHE A 314 -0.94 -1.03 -1.60
N ILE A 315 0.21 -0.77 -0.98
CA ILE A 315 1.24 -1.79 -0.78
C ILE A 315 0.99 -2.62 0.50
N ASN A 316 0.30 -2.05 1.51
CA ASN A 316 0.20 -2.67 2.84
C ASN A 316 -1.22 -3.12 3.23
N ASN A 317 -2.18 -3.06 2.32
CA ASN A 317 -3.52 -3.64 2.46
C ASN A 317 -3.70 -4.81 1.50
#